data_6d2acc0a9d4e276118b3ef83024d7c10
#
_entry.id   6d2acc0a9d4e276118b3ef83024d7c10
#
_cell.length_a   1.000
_cell.length_b   1.000
_cell.length_c   1.000
_cell.angle_alpha   90.00
_cell.angle_beta   90.00
_cell.angle_gamma   90.00
#
_symmetry.space_group_name_H-M   'P 1'
#
loop_
_entity.id
_entity.type
_entity.pdbx_description
1 polymer ?
#
loop_
_entity_poly.entity_id
_entity_poly.type
_entity_poly.pdbx_seq_one_letter_code
_entity_poly.pdbx_strand_id
1 'polypeptide(L)'
;MNNLKSTISQVIEENLISTEWSDAVNTEVKNLNLNTNDHPRKDLTKVPFVTIDGADAKDFDDAVFCNLNDSGFLLNVAIADVAELVNEDSYLDQEAKKRGTSIYFPSKVIPMLPEKISNSLCSLVPDEIRNVLVSEINFSLDGSIKSYKFFQAKIVSHKRMTYAEVEEYVKNNSSNVSKKIKTSLDALNILTKNLLVKRSQRKALEIEGNEPILSIDENGKVSSIDLPRRLYAHQMIEESMLAANVCAANFMHKHYKFGVYRVHEKPEELKLESLKSFFSLKGFSSQNKDTPLTLINKCLKFSSKNKLNKVLQTVVLQSLKRAEYSIKEIGHFGLQLDRYSHFTSPIRRYPDLMAHRLIKNIINKGNLDINKDKIEEICGEMSELERNAEKSSRQVVQQMICHHLKKYIGHEFSSTVTGITDFGLFAEIDNFYVSGLIHVADLPGDRYFYDKDANLLKGKRTGRVYRLGQDIKIKIMNVLPSERKITLVPC
;
A
#
# COMPACT_ATOMS: atom_id res chain seq x y z
N MET A 1 -31.31 3.60 -8.47
CA MET A 1 -30.24 4.40 -7.85
C MET A 1 -28.91 3.72 -8.11
N ASN A 2 -27.86 4.45 -8.46
CA ASN A 2 -26.54 3.89 -8.65
C ASN A 2 -25.94 3.58 -7.26
N ASN A 3 -25.85 2.28 -6.92
CA ASN A 3 -25.44 1.82 -5.59
C ASN A 3 -24.02 2.32 -5.21
N LEU A 4 -23.12 2.42 -6.19
CA LEU A 4 -21.76 2.88 -5.94
C LEU A 4 -21.72 4.35 -5.51
N LYS A 5 -22.43 5.23 -6.24
CA LYS A 5 -22.46 6.67 -5.91
C LYS A 5 -23.05 6.92 -4.50
N SER A 6 -24.19 6.27 -4.20
CA SER A 6 -24.80 6.42 -2.89
C SER A 6 -23.93 5.86 -1.74
N THR A 7 -23.25 4.72 -2.00
CA THR A 7 -22.32 4.13 -1.03
C THR A 7 -21.11 5.06 -0.77
N ILE A 8 -20.52 5.60 -1.82
CA ILE A 8 -19.38 6.53 -1.67
C ILE A 8 -19.83 7.79 -0.92
N SER A 9 -20.99 8.38 -1.24
CA SER A 9 -21.51 9.55 -0.52
C SER A 9 -21.73 9.27 0.96
N GLN A 10 -22.34 8.12 1.30
CA GLN A 10 -22.52 7.71 2.69
C GLN A 10 -21.19 7.59 3.44
N VAL A 11 -20.19 6.93 2.85
CA VAL A 11 -18.87 6.75 3.50
C VAL A 11 -18.13 8.08 3.65
N ILE A 12 -18.26 8.99 2.69
CA ILE A 12 -17.69 10.35 2.76
C ILE A 12 -18.29 11.10 3.96
N GLU A 13 -19.60 11.07 4.12
CA GLU A 13 -20.31 11.71 5.25
C GLU A 13 -19.94 11.07 6.59
N GLU A 14 -19.96 9.74 6.70
CA GLU A 14 -19.63 9.00 7.93
C GLU A 14 -18.19 9.27 8.42
N ASN A 15 -17.24 9.50 7.51
CA ASN A 15 -15.83 9.72 7.85
C ASN A 15 -15.40 11.19 7.71
N LEU A 16 -16.34 12.14 7.50
CA LEU A 16 -16.11 13.58 7.37
C LEU A 16 -15.03 13.93 6.34
N ILE A 17 -15.04 13.24 5.20
CA ILE A 17 -14.04 13.41 4.14
C ILE A 17 -14.36 14.68 3.33
N SER A 18 -13.43 15.62 3.26
CA SER A 18 -13.56 16.82 2.42
C SER A 18 -13.41 16.47 0.94
N THR A 19 -14.39 16.84 0.12
CA THR A 19 -14.38 16.63 -1.34
C THR A 19 -14.21 17.91 -2.13
N GLU A 20 -14.43 19.06 -1.51
CA GLU A 20 -14.39 20.37 -2.16
C GLU A 20 -13.08 21.10 -1.86
N TRP A 21 -12.73 22.04 -2.70
CA TRP A 21 -11.59 22.93 -2.55
C TRP A 21 -12.09 24.32 -2.19
N SER A 22 -11.44 24.98 -1.23
CA SER A 22 -11.75 26.37 -0.88
C SER A 22 -11.46 27.34 -2.03
N ASP A 23 -12.09 28.51 -2.02
CA ASP A 23 -11.83 29.56 -3.02
C ASP A 23 -10.38 30.02 -3.00
N ALA A 24 -9.73 30.01 -1.83
CA ALA A 24 -8.32 30.35 -1.69
C ALA A 24 -7.43 29.33 -2.43
N VAL A 25 -7.67 28.04 -2.23
CA VAL A 25 -6.97 26.95 -2.97
C VAL A 25 -7.23 27.07 -4.47
N ASN A 26 -8.48 27.25 -4.87
CA ASN A 26 -8.83 27.39 -6.30
C ASN A 26 -8.15 28.60 -6.96
N THR A 27 -8.01 29.71 -6.25
CA THR A 27 -7.34 30.91 -6.72
C THR A 27 -5.83 30.67 -6.84
N GLU A 28 -5.22 30.05 -5.83
CA GLU A 28 -3.81 29.68 -5.86
C GLU A 28 -3.51 28.78 -7.05
N VAL A 29 -4.30 27.71 -7.25
CA VAL A 29 -4.15 26.77 -8.37
C VAL A 29 -4.29 27.44 -9.74
N LYS A 30 -5.19 28.43 -9.89
CA LYS A 30 -5.35 29.17 -11.17
C LYS A 30 -4.07 29.93 -11.53
N ASN A 31 -3.38 30.48 -10.52
CA ASN A 31 -2.19 31.33 -10.68
C ASN A 31 -0.88 30.54 -10.78
N LEU A 32 -0.90 29.20 -10.60
CA LEU A 32 0.30 28.36 -10.72
C LEU A 32 0.85 28.36 -12.14
N ASN A 33 2.15 28.63 -12.26
CA ASN A 33 2.94 28.53 -13.48
C ASN A 33 4.13 27.58 -13.29
N LEU A 34 4.41 26.73 -14.29
CA LEU A 34 5.56 25.80 -14.29
C LEU A 34 6.93 26.49 -14.43
N ASN A 35 6.95 27.78 -14.73
CA ASN A 35 8.18 28.52 -15.12
C ASN A 35 8.79 29.38 -13.99
N THR A 36 8.45 29.13 -12.73
CA THR A 36 8.73 30.09 -11.64
C THR A 36 9.99 29.85 -10.84
N ASN A 37 10.83 28.83 -11.14
CA ASN A 37 11.98 28.54 -10.28
C ASN A 37 13.35 28.78 -10.93
N ASP A 38 14.14 29.65 -10.26
CA ASP A 38 15.50 30.07 -10.61
C ASP A 38 16.59 29.01 -10.29
N HIS A 39 16.22 27.84 -9.79
CA HIS A 39 17.20 26.79 -9.47
C HIS A 39 17.62 26.02 -10.72
N PRO A 40 18.94 25.89 -10.96
CA PRO A 40 19.43 25.17 -12.12
C PRO A 40 19.03 23.70 -12.06
N ARG A 41 18.34 23.24 -13.12
CA ARG A 41 17.91 21.86 -13.28
C ARG A 41 18.74 21.14 -14.33
N LYS A 42 19.18 19.91 -14.03
CA LYS A 42 19.87 19.08 -15.00
C LYS A 42 18.90 18.69 -16.12
N ASP A 43 19.31 18.89 -17.37
CA ASP A 43 18.53 18.44 -18.53
C ASP A 43 18.75 16.93 -18.76
N LEU A 44 17.72 16.14 -18.52
CA LEU A 44 17.67 14.71 -18.78
C LEU A 44 16.55 14.36 -19.79
N THR A 45 16.06 15.32 -20.55
CA THR A 45 14.97 15.12 -21.53
C THR A 45 15.29 14.11 -22.63
N LYS A 46 16.56 13.84 -22.90
CA LYS A 46 17.01 12.85 -23.89
C LYS A 46 17.20 11.43 -23.31
N VAL A 47 17.15 11.28 -21.99
CA VAL A 47 17.21 9.99 -21.30
C VAL A 47 15.85 9.30 -21.42
N PRO A 48 15.79 8.03 -21.84
CA PRO A 48 14.53 7.37 -22.15
C PRO A 48 13.82 6.88 -20.87
N PHE A 49 13.38 7.82 -20.04
CA PHE A 49 12.52 7.54 -18.91
C PHE A 49 11.16 7.01 -19.37
N VAL A 50 10.61 6.08 -18.61
CA VAL A 50 9.26 5.53 -18.80
C VAL A 50 8.50 5.57 -17.48
N THR A 51 7.19 5.81 -17.54
CA THR A 51 6.26 5.60 -16.43
C THR A 51 5.63 4.22 -16.58
N ILE A 52 5.44 3.50 -15.46
CA ILE A 52 4.87 2.14 -15.44
C ILE A 52 3.83 2.07 -14.33
N ASP A 53 2.54 2.08 -14.71
CA ASP A 53 1.43 2.23 -13.79
C ASP A 53 0.23 1.34 -14.16
N GLY A 54 -0.83 1.40 -13.34
CA GLY A 54 -2.12 0.80 -13.66
C GLY A 54 -2.75 1.43 -14.90
N ALA A 55 -3.62 0.69 -15.59
CA ALA A 55 -4.27 1.18 -16.82
C ALA A 55 -5.07 2.48 -16.61
N ASP A 56 -5.71 2.60 -15.45
CA ASP A 56 -6.60 3.71 -15.09
C ASP A 56 -5.89 4.88 -14.39
N ALA A 57 -4.59 4.78 -14.12
CA ALA A 57 -3.82 5.83 -13.46
C ALA A 57 -3.73 7.10 -14.32
N LYS A 58 -3.80 8.27 -13.66
CA LYS A 58 -3.66 9.61 -14.27
C LYS A 58 -2.60 10.46 -13.58
N ASP A 59 -2.26 10.11 -12.36
CA ASP A 59 -1.32 10.79 -11.45
C ASP A 59 0.02 10.02 -11.43
N PHE A 60 0.83 10.21 -12.48
CA PHE A 60 2.12 9.53 -12.60
C PHE A 60 3.16 10.22 -11.73
N ASP A 61 3.39 9.66 -10.54
CA ASP A 61 4.37 10.17 -9.57
C ASP A 61 5.82 9.91 -9.99
N ASP A 62 6.09 8.77 -10.65
CA ASP A 62 7.44 8.27 -10.89
C ASP A 62 7.70 7.83 -12.33
N ALA A 63 8.95 8.04 -12.75
CA ALA A 63 9.50 7.50 -13.98
C ALA A 63 10.86 6.88 -13.71
N VAL A 64 11.16 5.79 -14.41
CA VAL A 64 12.38 5.01 -14.20
C VAL A 64 13.24 4.91 -15.46
N PHE A 65 14.55 4.88 -15.26
CA PHE A 65 15.53 4.57 -16.27
C PHE A 65 16.64 3.74 -15.63
N CYS A 66 17.00 2.62 -16.23
CA CYS A 66 18.10 1.77 -15.78
C CYS A 66 19.10 1.52 -16.89
N ASN A 67 20.39 1.56 -16.56
CA ASN A 67 21.48 1.22 -17.47
C ASN A 67 22.42 0.22 -16.78
N LEU A 68 22.85 -0.78 -17.52
CA LEU A 68 23.84 -1.77 -17.09
C LEU A 68 25.16 -1.48 -17.79
N ASN A 69 26.26 -1.46 -17.03
CA ASN A 69 27.61 -1.34 -17.53
C ASN A 69 28.54 -2.33 -16.78
N ASP A 70 29.80 -2.38 -17.15
CA ASP A 70 30.77 -3.31 -16.57
C ASP A 70 30.96 -3.15 -15.05
N SER A 71 30.65 -1.96 -14.50
CA SER A 71 30.78 -1.67 -13.07
C SER A 71 29.52 -1.98 -12.26
N GLY A 72 28.39 -2.24 -12.90
CA GLY A 72 27.10 -2.51 -12.29
C GLY A 72 25.95 -1.76 -12.94
N PHE A 73 24.94 -1.40 -12.14
CA PHE A 73 23.73 -0.75 -12.65
C PHE A 73 23.68 0.71 -12.21
N LEU A 74 23.21 1.57 -13.11
CA LEU A 74 22.79 2.93 -12.82
C LEU A 74 21.28 2.99 -12.93
N LEU A 75 20.60 3.14 -11.79
CA LEU A 75 19.15 3.35 -11.72
C LEU A 75 18.86 4.83 -11.44
N ASN A 76 18.05 5.44 -12.28
CA ASN A 76 17.48 6.77 -12.03
C ASN A 76 15.99 6.60 -11.74
N VAL A 77 15.56 7.04 -10.56
CA VAL A 77 14.17 7.14 -10.16
C VAL A 77 13.84 8.64 -10.11
N ALA A 78 13.06 9.09 -11.08
CA ALA A 78 12.63 10.48 -11.22
C ALA A 78 11.23 10.63 -10.66
N ILE A 79 11.06 11.47 -9.64
CA ILE A 79 9.80 11.71 -8.96
C ILE A 79 9.32 13.13 -9.26
N ALA A 80 8.03 13.28 -9.54
CA ALA A 80 7.38 14.57 -9.77
C ALA A 80 7.74 15.59 -8.68
N ASP A 81 8.25 16.75 -9.06
CA ASP A 81 8.68 17.79 -8.10
C ASP A 81 7.48 18.62 -7.59
N VAL A 82 6.60 17.96 -6.83
CA VAL A 82 5.42 18.58 -6.22
C VAL A 82 5.80 19.73 -5.30
N ALA A 83 6.92 19.60 -4.60
CA ALA A 83 7.44 20.64 -3.69
C ALA A 83 7.87 21.93 -4.39
N GLU A 84 7.83 21.98 -5.71
CA GLU A 84 8.01 23.22 -6.48
C GLU A 84 6.74 24.04 -6.59
N LEU A 85 5.59 23.37 -6.67
CA LEU A 85 4.29 24.00 -6.85
C LEU A 85 3.54 24.19 -5.54
N VAL A 86 3.77 23.32 -4.56
CA VAL A 86 3.14 23.36 -3.25
C VAL A 86 4.11 23.94 -2.22
N ASN A 87 4.09 25.27 -2.09
CA ASN A 87 4.94 25.97 -1.14
C ASN A 87 4.48 25.70 0.29
N GLU A 88 5.43 25.59 1.22
CA GLU A 88 5.13 25.40 2.64
C GLU A 88 4.27 26.55 3.17
N ASP A 89 3.28 26.20 4.01
CA ASP A 89 2.28 27.09 4.61
C ASP A 89 1.36 27.84 3.62
N SER A 90 1.40 27.57 2.31
CA SER A 90 0.40 28.08 1.35
C SER A 90 -0.99 27.47 1.60
N TYR A 91 -2.05 28.04 1.04
CA TYR A 91 -3.39 27.46 1.15
C TYR A 91 -3.47 26.04 0.58
N LEU A 92 -2.74 25.80 -0.50
CA LEU A 92 -2.62 24.49 -1.12
C LEU A 92 -1.92 23.49 -0.21
N ASP A 93 -0.85 23.90 0.47
CA ASP A 93 -0.13 23.07 1.44
C ASP A 93 -0.97 22.74 2.68
N GLN A 94 -1.66 23.75 3.22
CA GLN A 94 -2.55 23.56 4.37
C GLN A 94 -3.66 22.54 4.05
N GLU A 95 -4.26 22.62 2.86
CA GLU A 95 -5.28 21.68 2.43
C GLU A 95 -4.68 20.28 2.16
N ALA A 96 -3.50 20.19 1.54
CA ALA A 96 -2.80 18.92 1.34
C ALA A 96 -2.44 18.24 2.67
N LYS A 97 -1.97 19.02 3.65
CA LYS A 97 -1.71 18.54 5.03
C LYS A 97 -2.99 18.03 5.68
N LYS A 98 -4.10 18.77 5.59
CA LYS A 98 -5.39 18.36 6.15
C LYS A 98 -5.92 17.06 5.56
N ARG A 99 -5.69 16.81 4.27
CA ARG A 99 -6.06 15.56 3.58
C ARG A 99 -5.09 14.42 3.87
N GLY A 100 -3.82 14.69 3.98
CA GLY A 100 -2.71 13.79 4.28
C GLY A 100 -2.40 12.79 3.18
N THR A 101 -3.41 12.22 2.54
CA THR A 101 -3.27 11.25 1.45
C THR A 101 -4.48 11.25 0.53
N SER A 102 -4.30 10.82 -0.72
CA SER A 102 -5.42 10.54 -1.63
C SER A 102 -6.18 9.29 -1.17
N ILE A 103 -7.50 9.26 -1.38
CA ILE A 103 -8.37 8.13 -1.05
C ILE A 103 -8.89 7.52 -2.34
N TYR A 104 -8.65 6.22 -2.50
CA TYR A 104 -9.02 5.47 -3.70
C TYR A 104 -10.25 4.61 -3.43
N PHE A 105 -11.39 5.00 -4.02
CA PHE A 105 -12.60 4.20 -4.07
C PHE A 105 -12.72 3.48 -5.43
N PRO A 106 -13.53 2.42 -5.54
CA PRO A 106 -13.85 1.86 -6.85
C PRO A 106 -14.39 2.95 -7.78
N SER A 107 -13.76 3.16 -8.93
CA SER A 107 -14.09 4.15 -9.96
C SER A 107 -14.08 5.64 -9.53
N LYS A 108 -13.60 5.99 -8.34
CA LYS A 108 -13.48 7.38 -7.88
C LYS A 108 -12.27 7.59 -6.97
N VAL A 109 -11.53 8.65 -7.23
CA VAL A 109 -10.44 9.11 -6.36
C VAL A 109 -10.84 10.41 -5.68
N ILE A 110 -10.54 10.55 -4.39
CA ILE A 110 -10.53 11.83 -3.69
C ILE A 110 -9.06 12.22 -3.52
N PRO A 111 -8.57 13.15 -4.34
CA PRO A 111 -7.15 13.43 -4.40
C PRO A 111 -6.69 14.32 -3.24
N MET A 112 -5.43 14.14 -2.82
CA MET A 112 -4.76 15.02 -1.86
C MET A 112 -4.54 16.43 -2.43
N LEU A 113 -4.26 16.52 -3.71
CA LEU A 113 -4.03 17.77 -4.44
C LEU A 113 -5.07 17.95 -5.56
N PRO A 114 -5.46 19.17 -5.92
CA PRO A 114 -6.38 19.42 -7.02
C PRO A 114 -5.93 18.76 -8.32
N GLU A 115 -6.89 18.26 -9.12
CA GLU A 115 -6.61 17.48 -10.33
C GLU A 115 -5.74 18.23 -11.36
N LYS A 116 -5.81 19.56 -11.41
CA LYS A 116 -4.92 20.39 -12.25
C LYS A 116 -3.44 20.15 -11.88
N ILE A 117 -3.14 19.87 -10.60
CA ILE A 117 -1.79 19.58 -10.12
C ILE A 117 -1.51 18.08 -10.27
N SER A 118 -2.35 17.24 -9.68
CA SER A 118 -2.11 15.80 -9.59
C SER A 118 -2.11 15.09 -10.95
N ASN A 119 -3.01 15.48 -11.87
CA ASN A 119 -3.19 14.79 -13.15
C ASN A 119 -2.56 15.53 -14.34
N SER A 120 -2.10 16.79 -14.13
CA SER A 120 -1.59 17.63 -15.23
C SER A 120 -0.21 18.19 -14.90
N LEU A 121 -0.10 19.22 -14.03
CA LEU A 121 1.15 19.97 -13.83
C LEU A 121 2.28 19.11 -13.25
N CYS A 122 1.98 18.21 -12.31
CA CYS A 122 2.97 17.33 -11.68
C CYS A 122 3.06 15.95 -12.37
N SER A 123 1.95 15.44 -12.89
CA SER A 123 1.94 14.09 -13.50
C SER A 123 2.95 13.97 -14.62
N LEU A 124 3.77 12.91 -14.59
CA LEU A 124 4.81 12.63 -15.58
C LEU A 124 4.21 12.05 -16.86
N VAL A 125 3.28 12.80 -17.46
CA VAL A 125 2.60 12.42 -18.70
C VAL A 125 3.60 12.27 -19.86
N PRO A 126 3.33 11.38 -20.84
CA PRO A 126 4.23 11.16 -21.97
C PRO A 126 4.44 12.44 -22.80
N ASP A 127 5.62 12.54 -23.39
CA ASP A 127 6.01 13.54 -24.37
C ASP A 127 6.01 15.01 -23.88
N GLU A 128 5.82 15.22 -22.57
CA GLU A 128 5.86 16.54 -21.96
C GLU A 128 7.06 16.69 -21.02
N ILE A 129 7.67 17.91 -21.03
CA ILE A 129 8.75 18.21 -20.09
C ILE A 129 8.15 18.38 -18.69
N ARG A 130 8.72 17.68 -17.70
CA ARG A 130 8.34 17.79 -16.29
C ARG A 130 9.55 18.01 -15.40
N ASN A 131 9.35 18.82 -14.38
CA ASN A 131 10.30 19.04 -13.32
C ASN A 131 10.24 17.87 -12.34
N VAL A 132 11.40 17.32 -11.99
CA VAL A 132 11.52 16.15 -11.12
C VAL A 132 12.64 16.31 -10.10
N LEU A 133 12.51 15.58 -9.01
CA LEU A 133 13.58 15.27 -8.08
C LEU A 133 14.08 13.85 -8.38
N VAL A 134 15.33 13.72 -8.76
CA VAL A 134 15.91 12.44 -9.19
C VAL A 134 16.73 11.83 -8.06
N SER A 135 16.47 10.56 -7.76
CA SER A 135 17.36 9.67 -7.03
C SER A 135 18.17 8.85 -8.04
N GLU A 136 19.45 9.18 -8.22
CA GLU A 136 20.38 8.43 -9.03
C GLU A 136 21.16 7.46 -8.14
N ILE A 137 21.04 6.16 -8.40
CA ILE A 137 21.58 5.10 -7.54
C ILE A 137 22.51 4.20 -8.36
N ASN A 138 23.75 4.05 -7.89
CA ASN A 138 24.71 3.12 -8.45
C ASN A 138 24.70 1.82 -7.66
N PHE A 139 24.48 0.71 -8.35
CA PHE A 139 24.55 -0.63 -7.78
C PHE A 139 25.75 -1.39 -8.32
N SER A 140 26.28 -2.30 -7.51
CA SER A 140 27.14 -3.37 -7.99
C SER A 140 26.37 -4.42 -8.79
N LEU A 141 27.07 -5.30 -9.47
CA LEU A 141 26.44 -6.38 -10.26
C LEU A 141 25.58 -7.32 -9.42
N ASP A 142 25.84 -7.44 -8.11
CA ASP A 142 25.02 -8.23 -7.18
C ASP A 142 23.81 -7.49 -6.61
N GLY A 143 23.56 -6.25 -7.04
CA GLY A 143 22.44 -5.42 -6.58
C GLY A 143 22.67 -4.69 -5.23
N SER A 144 23.92 -4.62 -4.73
CA SER A 144 24.22 -3.80 -3.56
C SER A 144 24.40 -2.33 -3.94
N ILE A 145 23.83 -1.40 -3.13
CA ILE A 145 23.99 0.04 -3.36
C ILE A 145 25.43 0.45 -3.06
N LYS A 146 26.12 1.02 -4.05
CA LYS A 146 27.47 1.58 -3.93
C LYS A 146 27.46 3.05 -3.53
N SER A 147 26.64 3.82 -4.23
CA SER A 147 26.50 5.26 -4.01
C SER A 147 25.16 5.76 -4.54
N TYR A 148 24.74 6.89 -4.06
CA TYR A 148 23.53 7.58 -4.53
C TYR A 148 23.69 9.08 -4.41
N LYS A 149 22.93 9.82 -5.21
CA LYS A 149 22.80 11.28 -5.11
C LYS A 149 21.39 11.71 -5.49
N PHE A 150 21.00 12.88 -4.98
CA PHE A 150 19.75 13.55 -5.30
C PHE A 150 20.04 14.86 -6.02
N PHE A 151 19.25 15.17 -7.03
CA PHE A 151 19.34 16.45 -7.75
C PHE A 151 18.02 16.75 -8.48
N GLN A 152 17.79 18.04 -8.72
CA GLN A 152 16.65 18.51 -9.50
C GLN A 152 16.96 18.39 -11.00
N ALA A 153 15.97 17.94 -11.79
CA ALA A 153 16.13 17.76 -13.23
C ALA A 153 14.85 18.10 -14.00
N LYS A 154 14.99 18.16 -15.32
CA LYS A 154 13.89 18.12 -16.28
C LYS A 154 13.96 16.82 -17.05
N ILE A 155 12.83 16.11 -17.18
CA ILE A 155 12.72 14.88 -17.96
C ILE A 155 11.57 14.96 -18.95
N VAL A 156 11.54 14.02 -19.87
CA VAL A 156 10.38 13.64 -20.67
C VAL A 156 10.11 12.16 -20.42
N SER A 157 8.88 11.78 -20.11
CA SER A 157 8.46 10.38 -20.16
C SER A 157 8.31 9.98 -21.63
N HIS A 158 9.22 9.15 -22.14
CA HIS A 158 9.22 8.73 -23.54
C HIS A 158 8.17 7.68 -23.87
N LYS A 159 7.60 7.05 -22.85
CA LYS A 159 6.50 6.09 -22.98
C LYS A 159 5.82 5.90 -21.65
N ARG A 160 4.49 6.00 -21.63
CA ARG A 160 3.66 5.42 -20.58
C ARG A 160 3.47 3.94 -20.90
N MET A 161 3.77 3.08 -19.93
CA MET A 161 3.52 1.64 -20.02
C MET A 161 2.61 1.21 -18.86
N THR A 162 1.81 0.19 -19.10
CA THR A 162 1.06 -0.48 -18.04
C THR A 162 1.86 -1.65 -17.47
N TYR A 163 1.56 -2.05 -16.22
CA TYR A 163 2.15 -3.26 -15.65
C TYR A 163 1.93 -4.50 -16.51
N ALA A 164 0.78 -4.61 -17.20
CA ALA A 164 0.48 -5.71 -18.11
C ALA A 164 1.40 -5.71 -19.34
N GLU A 165 1.64 -4.54 -19.96
CA GLU A 165 2.56 -4.42 -21.11
C GLU A 165 4.01 -4.76 -20.74
N VAL A 166 4.47 -4.32 -19.54
CA VAL A 166 5.83 -4.65 -19.07
C VAL A 166 5.94 -6.15 -18.72
N GLU A 167 4.91 -6.73 -18.12
CA GLU A 167 4.86 -8.18 -17.84
C GLU A 167 4.95 -8.99 -19.14
N GLU A 168 4.20 -8.57 -20.17
CA GLU A 168 4.23 -9.21 -21.50
C GLU A 168 5.59 -9.07 -22.15
N TYR A 169 6.20 -7.88 -22.07
CA TYR A 169 7.56 -7.67 -22.56
C TYR A 169 8.58 -8.59 -21.90
N VAL A 170 8.55 -8.68 -20.56
CA VAL A 170 9.53 -9.50 -19.83
C VAL A 170 9.36 -10.99 -20.14
N LYS A 171 8.15 -11.47 -20.40
CA LYS A 171 7.88 -12.88 -20.72
C LYS A 171 8.20 -13.24 -22.17
N ASN A 172 7.77 -12.41 -23.09
CA ASN A 172 7.72 -12.76 -24.51
C ASN A 172 8.62 -11.89 -25.39
N ASN A 173 9.35 -10.93 -24.80
CA ASN A 173 10.17 -9.93 -25.51
C ASN A 173 9.36 -9.15 -26.58
N SER A 174 8.03 -9.09 -26.41
CA SER A 174 7.09 -8.51 -27.35
C SER A 174 6.66 -7.13 -26.85
N SER A 175 7.17 -6.07 -27.45
CA SER A 175 6.68 -4.72 -27.23
C SER A 175 7.01 -3.80 -28.40
N ASN A 176 6.15 -2.83 -28.62
CA ASN A 176 6.32 -1.78 -29.62
C ASN A 176 6.98 -0.54 -28.99
N VAL A 177 8.21 -0.71 -28.43
CA VAL A 177 8.98 0.38 -27.82
C VAL A 177 10.36 0.49 -28.49
N SER A 178 10.96 1.68 -28.39
CA SER A 178 12.27 1.95 -28.98
C SER A 178 13.36 1.05 -28.37
N LYS A 179 14.44 0.81 -29.13
CA LYS A 179 15.59 0.02 -28.68
C LYS A 179 16.17 0.54 -27.36
N LYS A 180 16.22 1.87 -27.17
CA LYS A 180 16.73 2.49 -25.93
C LYS A 180 15.87 2.12 -24.71
N ILE A 181 14.55 2.13 -24.87
CA ILE A 181 13.62 1.72 -23.80
C ILE A 181 13.79 0.23 -23.49
N LYS A 182 13.88 -0.63 -24.52
CA LYS A 182 14.14 -2.07 -24.35
C LYS A 182 15.41 -2.31 -23.52
N THR A 183 16.52 -1.69 -23.90
CA THR A 183 17.79 -1.82 -23.16
C THR A 183 17.63 -1.41 -21.69
N SER A 184 16.87 -0.35 -21.40
CA SER A 184 16.60 0.08 -20.03
C SER A 184 15.74 -0.92 -19.25
N LEU A 185 14.69 -1.46 -19.87
CA LEU A 185 13.84 -2.47 -19.25
C LEU A 185 14.56 -3.79 -18.99
N ASP A 186 15.45 -4.20 -19.91
CA ASP A 186 16.30 -5.39 -19.74
C ASP A 186 17.27 -5.22 -18.55
N ALA A 187 17.92 -4.06 -18.46
CA ALA A 187 18.77 -3.73 -17.32
C ALA A 187 17.99 -3.69 -16.01
N LEU A 188 16.80 -3.10 -16.02
CA LEU A 188 15.92 -3.04 -14.85
C LEU A 188 15.43 -4.44 -14.43
N ASN A 189 15.10 -5.31 -15.39
CA ASN A 189 14.72 -6.70 -15.13
C ASN A 189 15.85 -7.48 -14.42
N ILE A 190 17.11 -7.34 -14.91
CA ILE A 190 18.27 -7.99 -14.28
C ILE A 190 18.49 -7.45 -12.86
N LEU A 191 18.49 -6.11 -12.71
CA LEU A 191 18.62 -5.48 -11.40
C LEU A 191 17.55 -5.96 -10.43
N THR A 192 16.29 -6.01 -10.86
CA THR A 192 15.15 -6.46 -10.02
C THR A 192 15.39 -7.87 -9.49
N LYS A 193 15.86 -8.81 -10.32
CA LYS A 193 16.17 -10.16 -9.85
C LYS A 193 17.20 -10.15 -8.72
N ASN A 194 18.24 -9.31 -8.84
CA ASN A 194 19.26 -9.17 -7.82
C ASN A 194 18.71 -8.52 -6.53
N LEU A 195 17.85 -7.51 -6.66
CA LEU A 195 17.18 -6.86 -5.51
C LEU A 195 16.25 -7.83 -4.78
N LEU A 196 15.51 -8.68 -5.50
CA LEU A 196 14.67 -9.73 -4.89
C LEU A 196 15.52 -10.77 -4.13
N VAL A 197 16.69 -11.13 -4.63
CA VAL A 197 17.65 -11.97 -3.89
C VAL A 197 18.08 -11.27 -2.59
N LYS A 198 18.44 -9.97 -2.64
CA LYS A 198 18.78 -9.18 -1.45
C LYS A 198 17.62 -9.09 -0.46
N ARG A 199 16.38 -8.92 -0.95
CA ARG A 199 15.16 -8.95 -0.14
C ARG A 199 15.01 -10.27 0.62
N SER A 200 15.22 -11.39 -0.07
CA SER A 200 15.21 -12.72 0.55
C SER A 200 16.35 -12.90 1.57
N GLN A 201 17.56 -12.45 1.26
CA GLN A 201 18.73 -12.52 2.17
C GLN A 201 18.49 -11.74 3.48
N ARG A 202 17.87 -10.55 3.42
CA ARG A 202 17.52 -9.78 4.63
C ARG A 202 16.27 -10.33 5.34
N LYS A 203 15.62 -11.39 4.80
CA LYS A 203 14.43 -12.04 5.37
C LYS A 203 13.25 -11.08 5.56
N ALA A 204 13.06 -10.14 4.65
CA ALA A 204 11.88 -9.29 4.64
C ALA A 204 10.61 -10.15 4.63
N LEU A 205 9.57 -9.70 5.33
CA LEU A 205 8.31 -10.44 5.38
C LEU A 205 7.61 -10.37 4.03
N GLU A 206 7.16 -11.52 3.53
CA GLU A 206 6.34 -11.64 2.32
C GLU A 206 4.91 -12.00 2.73
N ILE A 207 4.05 -11.00 2.72
CA ILE A 207 2.64 -11.15 3.08
C ILE A 207 1.83 -10.67 1.88
N GLU A 208 0.99 -11.56 1.35
CA GLU A 208 0.11 -11.23 0.23
C GLU A 208 -1.14 -10.52 0.73
N GLY A 209 -1.47 -9.39 0.10
CA GLY A 209 -2.74 -8.70 0.34
C GLY A 209 -3.90 -9.52 -0.24
N ASN A 210 -4.95 -9.69 0.56
CA ASN A 210 -6.14 -10.45 0.16
C ASN A 210 -7.38 -9.54 0.00
N GLU A 211 -7.18 -8.23 -0.19
CA GLU A 211 -8.30 -7.30 -0.37
C GLU A 211 -8.91 -7.49 -1.76
N PRO A 212 -10.23 -7.76 -1.85
CA PRO A 212 -10.88 -7.98 -3.13
C PRO A 212 -10.97 -6.71 -3.96
N ILE A 213 -10.82 -6.86 -5.28
CA ILE A 213 -11.05 -5.81 -6.27
C ILE A 213 -12.44 -6.03 -6.87
N LEU A 214 -13.21 -4.95 -6.95
CA LEU A 214 -14.55 -4.97 -7.53
C LEU A 214 -14.52 -4.47 -8.97
N SER A 215 -15.04 -5.26 -9.91
CA SER A 215 -15.44 -4.75 -11.21
C SER A 215 -16.86 -4.20 -11.11
N ILE A 216 -17.06 -2.98 -11.57
CA ILE A 216 -18.33 -2.26 -11.47
C ILE A 216 -18.87 -2.04 -12.90
N ASP A 217 -20.15 -2.35 -13.09
CA ASP A 217 -20.84 -2.12 -14.36
C ASP A 217 -21.25 -0.64 -14.54
N GLU A 218 -21.76 -0.30 -15.72
CA GLU A 218 -22.21 1.06 -16.07
C GLU A 218 -23.33 1.58 -15.14
N ASN A 219 -24.08 0.67 -14.51
CA ASN A 219 -25.16 0.99 -13.57
C ASN A 219 -24.66 1.16 -12.13
N GLY A 220 -23.34 1.04 -11.88
CA GLY A 220 -22.75 1.12 -10.56
C GLY A 220 -23.04 -0.09 -9.68
N LYS A 221 -23.24 -1.28 -10.28
CA LYS A 221 -23.39 -2.55 -9.57
C LYS A 221 -22.12 -3.38 -9.71
N VAL A 222 -21.88 -4.25 -8.75
CA VAL A 222 -20.75 -5.20 -8.79
C VAL A 222 -21.04 -6.28 -9.84
N SER A 223 -20.17 -6.37 -10.85
CA SER A 223 -20.20 -7.41 -11.89
C SER A 223 -19.34 -8.61 -11.51
N SER A 224 -18.12 -8.40 -10.99
CA SER A 224 -17.26 -9.46 -10.45
C SER A 224 -16.53 -9.01 -9.17
N ILE A 225 -16.06 -9.99 -8.39
CA ILE A 225 -15.25 -9.81 -7.19
C ILE A 225 -14.03 -10.70 -7.36
N ASP A 226 -12.87 -10.11 -7.49
CA ASP A 226 -11.64 -10.81 -7.82
C ASP A 226 -10.53 -10.48 -6.80
N LEU A 227 -9.55 -11.34 -6.65
CA LEU A 227 -8.34 -11.02 -5.91
C LEU A 227 -7.31 -10.38 -6.84
N PRO A 228 -6.57 -9.36 -6.37
CA PRO A 228 -5.54 -8.73 -7.17
C PRO A 228 -4.45 -9.74 -7.55
N ARG A 229 -4.09 -9.76 -8.83
CA ARG A 229 -2.98 -10.57 -9.29
C ARG A 229 -1.70 -9.74 -9.27
N ARG A 230 -0.77 -10.08 -8.41
CA ARG A 230 0.55 -9.45 -8.37
C ARG A 230 1.38 -9.94 -9.56
N LEU A 231 1.70 -9.03 -10.48
CA LEU A 231 2.56 -9.29 -11.61
C LEU A 231 4.04 -9.08 -11.22
N TYR A 232 4.96 -9.68 -11.96
CA TYR A 232 6.39 -9.43 -11.79
C TYR A 232 6.74 -7.97 -12.10
N ALA A 233 6.06 -7.35 -13.06
CA ALA A 233 6.21 -5.92 -13.36
C ALA A 233 5.92 -5.00 -12.15
N HIS A 234 4.97 -5.38 -11.25
CA HIS A 234 4.78 -4.65 -10.00
C HIS A 234 6.01 -4.75 -9.10
N GLN A 235 6.67 -5.93 -9.03
CA GLN A 235 7.88 -6.10 -8.23
C GLN A 235 9.05 -5.28 -8.77
N MET A 236 9.15 -5.11 -10.11
CA MET A 236 10.18 -4.28 -10.74
C MET A 236 10.12 -2.83 -10.26
N ILE A 237 8.92 -2.26 -10.25
CA ILE A 237 8.71 -0.88 -9.78
C ILE A 237 8.83 -0.81 -8.25
N GLU A 238 8.22 -1.74 -7.52
CA GLU A 238 8.32 -1.80 -6.05
C GLU A 238 9.79 -1.80 -5.58
N GLU A 239 10.65 -2.66 -6.12
CA GLU A 239 12.06 -2.72 -5.72
C GLU A 239 12.83 -1.45 -6.10
N SER A 240 12.50 -0.82 -7.24
CA SER A 240 13.06 0.47 -7.64
C SER A 240 12.69 1.58 -6.67
N MET A 241 11.41 1.64 -6.28
CA MET A 241 10.89 2.61 -5.31
C MET A 241 11.45 2.35 -3.91
N LEU A 242 11.55 1.08 -3.49
CA LEU A 242 12.18 0.71 -2.22
C LEU A 242 13.63 1.21 -2.14
N ALA A 243 14.40 1.02 -3.22
CA ALA A 243 15.78 1.50 -3.27
C ALA A 243 15.86 3.04 -3.15
N ALA A 244 15.02 3.77 -3.89
CA ALA A 244 14.97 5.24 -3.80
C ALA A 244 14.54 5.71 -2.40
N ASN A 245 13.56 5.07 -1.80
CA ASN A 245 13.06 5.36 -0.45
C ASN A 245 14.13 5.13 0.63
N VAL A 246 14.92 4.06 0.53
CA VAL A 246 16.07 3.80 1.41
C VAL A 246 17.14 4.87 1.25
N CYS A 247 17.46 5.24 0.01
CA CYS A 247 18.43 6.30 -0.28
C CYS A 247 17.96 7.65 0.27
N ALA A 248 16.68 7.99 0.13
CA ALA A 248 16.08 9.22 0.67
C ALA A 248 16.19 9.27 2.21
N ALA A 249 15.82 8.17 2.89
CA ALA A 249 15.95 8.06 4.34
C ALA A 249 17.38 8.27 4.83
N ASN A 250 18.35 7.60 4.19
CA ASN A 250 19.76 7.72 4.52
C ASN A 250 20.33 9.10 4.17
N PHE A 251 19.86 9.73 3.08
CA PHE A 251 20.28 11.07 2.68
C PHE A 251 19.85 12.13 3.70
N MET A 252 18.58 12.12 4.11
CA MET A 252 18.08 13.01 5.17
C MET A 252 18.83 12.77 6.49
N HIS A 253 18.98 11.51 6.90
CA HIS A 253 19.70 11.18 8.13
C HIS A 253 21.16 11.67 8.14
N LYS A 254 21.87 11.49 7.02
CA LYS A 254 23.28 11.94 6.90
C LYS A 254 23.42 13.42 7.16
N HIS A 255 22.49 14.24 6.70
CA HIS A 255 22.57 15.70 6.76
C HIS A 255 21.94 16.29 8.02
N TYR A 256 20.75 15.82 8.43
CA TYR A 256 19.99 16.37 9.55
C TYR A 256 20.05 15.53 10.84
N LYS A 257 20.57 14.29 10.77
CA LYS A 257 20.50 13.30 11.86
C LYS A 257 19.06 12.91 12.23
N PHE A 258 18.12 13.15 11.33
CA PHE A 258 16.74 12.66 11.35
C PHE A 258 16.17 12.64 9.92
N GLY A 259 14.95 12.17 9.75
CA GLY A 259 14.18 12.19 8.51
C GLY A 259 12.71 11.95 8.79
N VAL A 260 11.85 12.07 7.81
CA VAL A 260 10.45 11.61 7.86
C VAL A 260 10.47 10.13 7.50
N TYR A 261 10.51 9.28 8.53
CA TYR A 261 10.63 7.84 8.33
C TYR A 261 9.26 7.16 8.27
N ARG A 262 9.18 6.06 7.53
CA ARG A 262 8.13 5.05 7.63
C ARG A 262 8.65 3.96 8.54
N VAL A 263 8.20 3.92 9.77
CA VAL A 263 8.65 3.00 10.80
C VAL A 263 7.68 1.84 10.97
N HIS A 264 8.22 0.68 11.30
CA HIS A 264 7.43 -0.50 11.65
C HIS A 264 8.12 -1.20 12.83
N GLU A 265 7.56 -1.06 14.00
CA GLU A 265 8.11 -1.65 15.21
C GLU A 265 8.00 -3.18 15.20
N LYS A 266 8.80 -3.80 16.06
CA LYS A 266 8.70 -5.24 16.32
C LYS A 266 7.35 -5.57 16.99
N PRO A 267 6.81 -6.77 16.75
CA PRO A 267 5.63 -7.25 17.46
C PRO A 267 5.87 -7.33 18.98
N GLU A 268 4.80 -7.16 19.74
CA GLU A 268 4.80 -7.34 21.19
C GLU A 268 4.97 -8.81 21.57
N GLU A 269 5.67 -9.08 22.65
CA GLU A 269 5.92 -10.46 23.12
C GLU A 269 4.65 -11.26 23.33
N LEU A 270 3.63 -10.68 23.97
CA LEU A 270 2.33 -11.33 24.17
C LEU A 270 1.65 -11.74 22.86
N LYS A 271 1.81 -10.92 21.81
CA LYS A 271 1.28 -11.24 20.47
C LYS A 271 2.03 -12.39 19.82
N LEU A 272 3.35 -12.45 20.01
CA LEU A 272 4.19 -13.54 19.51
C LEU A 272 3.90 -14.86 20.23
N GLU A 273 3.68 -14.85 21.55
CA GLU A 273 3.29 -16.02 22.31
C GLU A 273 1.93 -16.56 21.87
N SER A 274 0.95 -15.66 21.69
CA SER A 274 -0.37 -16.02 21.16
C SER A 274 -0.27 -16.62 19.75
N LEU A 275 0.57 -16.02 18.88
CA LEU A 275 0.85 -16.53 17.55
C LEU A 275 1.46 -17.93 17.61
N LYS A 276 2.47 -18.13 18.43
CA LYS A 276 3.15 -19.42 18.62
C LYS A 276 2.19 -20.49 19.11
N SER A 277 1.36 -20.18 20.11
CA SER A 277 0.35 -21.09 20.66
C SER A 277 -0.67 -21.48 19.59
N PHE A 278 -1.20 -20.51 18.84
CA PHE A 278 -2.16 -20.75 17.78
C PHE A 278 -1.58 -21.69 16.68
N PHE A 279 -0.37 -21.40 16.20
CA PHE A 279 0.27 -22.23 15.18
C PHE A 279 0.64 -23.64 15.68
N SER A 280 0.98 -23.78 16.96
CA SER A 280 1.26 -25.07 17.58
C SER A 280 0.03 -25.98 17.57
N LEU A 281 -1.17 -25.44 17.78
CA LEU A 281 -2.45 -26.17 17.67
C LEU A 281 -2.73 -26.68 16.25
N LYS A 282 -2.03 -26.14 15.23
CA LYS A 282 -2.13 -26.56 13.82
C LYS A 282 -1.00 -27.49 13.39
N GLY A 283 -0.19 -27.99 14.33
CA GLY A 283 0.93 -28.90 14.07
C GLY A 283 2.24 -28.21 13.70
N PHE A 284 2.33 -26.90 13.90
CA PHE A 284 3.58 -26.17 13.74
C PHE A 284 4.45 -26.31 14.98
N SER A 285 5.77 -26.52 14.82
CA SER A 285 6.74 -26.52 15.91
C SER A 285 7.72 -25.37 15.77
N SER A 286 7.87 -24.58 16.82
CA SER A 286 8.88 -23.52 16.91
C SER A 286 9.96 -23.91 17.94
N GLN A 287 11.16 -23.36 17.74
CA GLN A 287 12.24 -23.53 18.71
C GLN A 287 12.22 -22.37 19.73
N ASN A 288 12.62 -22.64 20.97
CA ASN A 288 12.69 -21.59 22.02
C ASN A 288 13.71 -20.48 21.72
N LYS A 289 14.61 -20.69 20.75
CA LYS A 289 15.63 -19.72 20.32
C LYS A 289 15.21 -18.89 19.08
N ASP A 290 13.99 -19.06 18.56
CA ASP A 290 13.54 -18.32 17.40
C ASP A 290 13.39 -16.83 17.74
N THR A 291 14.06 -15.96 16.99
CA THR A 291 13.81 -14.52 17.06
C THR A 291 12.41 -14.21 16.54
N PRO A 292 11.79 -13.06 16.89
CA PRO A 292 10.50 -12.65 16.36
C PRO A 292 10.41 -12.76 14.84
N LEU A 293 11.43 -12.31 14.13
CA LEU A 293 11.51 -12.39 12.67
C LEU A 293 11.54 -13.85 12.16
N THR A 294 12.35 -14.68 12.82
CA THR A 294 12.48 -16.10 12.45
C THR A 294 11.18 -16.84 12.68
N LEU A 295 10.50 -16.60 13.81
CA LEU A 295 9.21 -17.18 14.13
C LEU A 295 8.17 -16.80 13.05
N ILE A 296 8.02 -15.51 12.75
CA ILE A 296 7.04 -15.02 11.78
C ILE A 296 7.30 -15.59 10.38
N ASN A 297 8.57 -15.57 9.92
CA ASN A 297 8.92 -16.15 8.62
C ASN A 297 8.63 -17.67 8.55
N LYS A 298 8.88 -18.41 9.63
CA LYS A 298 8.51 -19.83 9.73
C LYS A 298 6.99 -20.01 9.69
N CYS A 299 6.21 -19.16 10.39
CA CYS A 299 4.75 -19.18 10.33
C CYS A 299 4.23 -18.88 8.91
N LEU A 300 4.77 -17.87 8.22
CA LEU A 300 4.42 -17.56 6.84
C LEU A 300 4.74 -18.72 5.88
N LYS A 301 5.92 -19.32 6.02
CA LYS A 301 6.31 -20.49 5.25
C LYS A 301 5.44 -21.74 5.54
N PHE A 302 5.02 -21.90 6.78
CA PHE A 302 4.05 -22.95 7.15
C PHE A 302 2.69 -22.66 6.51
N SER A 303 2.24 -21.40 6.56
CA SER A 303 0.97 -20.95 5.97
C SER A 303 0.91 -21.22 4.47
N SER A 304 1.95 -20.87 3.71
CA SER A 304 1.98 -21.03 2.24
C SER A 304 1.83 -22.49 1.77
N LYS A 305 2.15 -23.46 2.62
CA LYS A 305 2.00 -24.90 2.35
C LYS A 305 0.67 -25.48 2.83
N ASN A 306 -0.17 -24.68 3.48
CA ASN A 306 -1.40 -25.14 4.11
C ASN A 306 -2.61 -24.66 3.29
N LYS A 307 -3.68 -25.49 3.22
CA LYS A 307 -4.96 -25.12 2.61
C LYS A 307 -5.58 -23.88 3.25
N LEU A 308 -5.26 -23.59 4.53
CA LEU A 308 -5.73 -22.44 5.29
C LEU A 308 -4.83 -21.21 5.16
N ASN A 309 -4.03 -21.11 4.10
CA ASN A 309 -3.02 -20.07 3.91
C ASN A 309 -3.53 -18.66 4.26
N LYS A 310 -4.69 -18.25 3.73
CA LYS A 310 -5.27 -16.92 3.97
C LYS A 310 -5.52 -16.64 5.46
N VAL A 311 -6.16 -17.59 6.15
CA VAL A 311 -6.49 -17.43 7.59
C VAL A 311 -5.21 -17.36 8.42
N LEU A 312 -4.25 -18.23 8.13
CA LEU A 312 -2.98 -18.28 8.83
C LEU A 312 -2.17 -16.99 8.61
N GLN A 313 -2.15 -16.46 7.38
CA GLN A 313 -1.53 -15.15 7.07
C GLN A 313 -2.24 -14.00 7.79
N THR A 314 -3.57 -14.01 7.87
CA THR A 314 -4.34 -13.01 8.62
C THR A 314 -3.96 -13.01 10.10
N VAL A 315 -3.81 -14.18 10.72
CA VAL A 315 -3.37 -14.28 12.13
C VAL A 315 -1.94 -13.74 12.30
N VAL A 316 -1.04 -14.01 11.35
CA VAL A 316 0.30 -13.41 11.36
C VAL A 316 0.20 -11.87 11.25
N LEU A 317 -0.57 -11.33 10.32
CA LEU A 317 -0.78 -9.89 10.16
C LEU A 317 -1.32 -9.23 11.44
N GLN A 318 -2.28 -9.86 12.12
CA GLN A 318 -2.85 -9.37 13.39
C GLN A 318 -1.86 -9.36 14.54
N SER A 319 -0.80 -10.14 14.46
CA SER A 319 0.29 -10.15 15.45
C SER A 319 1.30 -9.03 15.25
N LEU A 320 1.35 -8.43 14.06
CA LEU A 320 2.26 -7.33 13.74
C LEU A 320 1.71 -5.99 14.24
N LYS A 321 2.60 -5.07 14.57
CA LYS A 321 2.24 -3.65 14.70
C LYS A 321 1.95 -3.05 13.33
N ARG A 322 1.31 -1.89 13.30
CA ARG A 322 1.14 -1.12 12.05
C ARG A 322 2.38 -0.29 11.78
N ALA A 323 2.66 -0.05 10.51
CA ALA A 323 3.65 0.92 10.12
C ALA A 323 3.08 2.35 10.29
N GLU A 324 3.94 3.28 10.72
CA GLU A 324 3.57 4.67 11.02
C GLU A 324 4.64 5.62 10.47
N TYR A 325 4.33 6.91 10.42
CA TYR A 325 5.31 7.94 10.13
C TYR A 325 5.88 8.49 11.43
N SER A 326 7.19 8.73 11.48
CA SER A 326 7.88 9.29 12.65
C SER A 326 9.25 9.83 12.26
N ILE A 327 9.79 10.75 13.05
CA ILE A 327 11.20 11.17 12.94
C ILE A 327 12.17 10.25 13.70
N LYS A 328 11.68 9.29 14.46
CA LYS A 328 12.47 8.37 15.26
C LYS A 328 13.06 7.25 14.40
N GLU A 329 14.33 6.95 14.59
CA GLU A 329 15.04 5.90 13.87
C GLU A 329 14.77 4.51 14.51
N ILE A 330 13.56 3.99 14.29
CA ILE A 330 13.13 2.70 14.85
C ILE A 330 13.40 1.55 13.86
N GLY A 331 13.51 1.87 12.55
CA GLY A 331 13.61 0.90 11.48
C GLY A 331 12.25 0.39 11.00
N HIS A 332 12.28 -0.48 10.00
CA HIS A 332 11.07 -1.08 9.44
C HIS A 332 11.13 -2.61 9.54
N PHE A 333 10.53 -3.17 10.60
CA PHE A 333 10.59 -4.60 10.91
C PHE A 333 10.13 -5.50 9.74
N GLY A 334 9.02 -5.18 9.08
CA GLY A 334 8.50 -6.00 7.98
C GLY A 334 9.43 -6.03 6.75
N LEU A 335 10.10 -4.92 6.44
CA LEU A 335 11.05 -4.82 5.33
C LEU A 335 12.48 -5.20 5.72
N GLN A 336 12.78 -5.31 7.01
CA GLN A 336 14.14 -5.53 7.55
C GLN A 336 15.11 -4.46 7.05
N LEU A 337 14.73 -3.20 7.22
CA LEU A 337 15.50 -2.02 6.87
C LEU A 337 15.73 -1.17 8.11
N ASP A 338 16.97 -0.70 8.30
CA ASP A 338 17.31 0.16 9.44
C ASP A 338 16.68 1.54 9.32
N ARG A 339 16.58 2.07 8.09
CA ARG A 339 15.94 3.34 7.77
C ARG A 339 15.13 3.19 6.49
N TYR A 340 13.92 3.68 6.53
CA TYR A 340 13.02 3.69 5.39
C TYR A 340 12.15 4.94 5.44
N SER A 341 11.96 5.58 4.31
CA SER A 341 11.11 6.77 4.17
C SER A 341 10.24 6.62 2.94
N HIS A 342 9.07 7.19 2.94
CA HIS A 342 8.33 7.37 1.71
C HIS A 342 8.84 8.64 1.02
N PHE A 343 9.15 8.54 -0.28
CA PHE A 343 9.70 9.61 -1.11
C PHE A 343 9.09 9.62 -2.50
N THR A 344 8.57 8.47 -2.96
CA THR A 344 8.28 8.22 -4.37
C THR A 344 6.86 8.57 -4.81
N SER A 345 6.00 9.12 -3.91
CA SER A 345 4.61 9.45 -4.27
C SER A 345 4.12 10.77 -3.65
N PRO A 346 4.76 11.92 -3.93
CA PRO A 346 4.40 13.21 -3.33
C PRO A 346 3.08 13.80 -3.86
N ILE A 347 2.57 13.34 -5.01
CA ILE A 347 1.26 13.76 -5.53
C ILE A 347 0.14 13.29 -4.60
N ARG A 348 0.31 12.13 -3.97
CA ARG A 348 -0.76 11.45 -3.24
C ARG A 348 -0.45 11.17 -1.76
N ARG A 349 0.75 11.49 -1.26
CA ARG A 349 1.10 11.33 0.17
C ARG A 349 1.87 12.56 0.67
N TYR A 350 1.34 13.19 1.70
CA TYR A 350 1.97 14.39 2.30
C TYR A 350 3.36 14.10 2.93
N PRO A 351 3.62 12.96 3.59
CA PRO A 351 4.96 12.64 4.09
C PRO A 351 6.05 12.59 3.00
N ASP A 352 5.70 12.17 1.78
CA ASP A 352 6.62 12.21 0.64
C ASP A 352 6.94 13.66 0.23
N LEU A 353 5.94 14.55 0.25
CA LEU A 353 6.14 15.96 0.01
C LEU A 353 7.04 16.60 1.06
N MET A 354 6.87 16.24 2.34
CA MET A 354 7.78 16.67 3.42
C MET A 354 9.21 16.18 3.18
N ALA A 355 9.39 14.91 2.79
CA ALA A 355 10.70 14.35 2.46
C ALA A 355 11.35 15.09 1.27
N HIS A 356 10.56 15.43 0.23
CA HIS A 356 11.03 16.25 -0.90
C HIS A 356 11.54 17.60 -0.46
N ARG A 357 10.81 18.32 0.41
CA ARG A 357 11.22 19.64 0.95
C ARG A 357 12.55 19.55 1.70
N LEU A 358 12.70 18.55 2.58
CA LEU A 358 13.95 18.33 3.31
C LEU A 358 15.12 18.05 2.36
N ILE A 359 14.92 17.17 1.37
CA ILE A 359 15.97 16.82 0.40
C ILE A 359 16.33 18.01 -0.49
N LYS A 360 15.33 18.79 -0.98
CA LYS A 360 15.56 19.98 -1.79
C LYS A 360 16.32 21.05 -1.00
N ASN A 361 16.01 21.23 0.28
CA ASN A 361 16.75 22.16 1.13
C ASN A 361 18.24 21.75 1.25
N ILE A 362 18.55 20.47 1.41
CA ILE A 362 19.94 19.98 1.43
C ILE A 362 20.64 20.29 0.09
N ILE A 363 19.98 19.97 -1.03
CA ILE A 363 20.55 20.16 -2.39
C ILE A 363 20.84 21.63 -2.66
N ASN A 364 19.92 22.50 -2.27
CA ASN A 364 20.01 23.94 -2.51
C ASN A 364 20.85 24.68 -1.44
N LYS A 365 21.47 23.94 -0.50
CA LYS A 365 22.25 24.49 0.62
C LYS A 365 21.47 25.55 1.41
N GLY A 366 20.17 25.35 1.51
CA GLY A 366 19.29 26.22 2.29
C GLY A 366 19.50 26.06 3.80
N ASN A 367 19.08 27.06 4.55
CA ASN A 367 19.14 27.07 6.01
C ASN A 367 17.69 27.02 6.53
N LEU A 368 17.15 25.79 6.67
CA LEU A 368 15.82 25.60 7.25
C LEU A 368 15.92 25.59 8.77
N ASP A 369 15.12 26.45 9.39
CA ASP A 369 14.86 26.33 10.83
C ASP A 369 13.87 25.18 11.04
N ILE A 370 14.42 24.03 11.46
CA ILE A 370 13.67 22.79 11.53
C ILE A 370 13.16 22.55 12.94
N ASN A 371 11.86 22.73 13.12
CA ASN A 371 11.18 22.33 14.35
C ASN A 371 10.81 20.83 14.28
N LYS A 372 11.62 19.99 14.96
CA LYS A 372 11.45 18.53 14.98
C LYS A 372 10.15 18.11 15.64
N ASP A 373 9.71 18.81 16.69
CA ASP A 373 8.48 18.46 17.42
C ASP A 373 7.26 18.67 16.52
N LYS A 374 7.23 19.78 15.75
CA LYS A 374 6.18 20.03 14.75
C LYS A 374 6.17 18.96 13.66
N ILE A 375 7.33 18.50 13.20
CA ILE A 375 7.41 17.40 12.19
C ILE A 375 6.91 16.08 12.77
N GLU A 376 7.25 15.74 14.01
CA GLU A 376 6.75 14.51 14.66
C GLU A 376 5.23 14.56 14.85
N GLU A 377 4.68 15.70 15.26
CA GLU A 377 3.23 15.91 15.34
C GLU A 377 2.55 15.65 14.00
N ILE A 378 3.08 16.26 12.93
CA ILE A 378 2.57 16.04 11.56
C ILE A 378 2.67 14.56 11.15
N CYS A 379 3.76 13.87 11.49
CA CYS A 379 3.90 12.44 11.21
C CYS A 379 2.79 11.60 11.89
N GLY A 380 2.45 11.94 13.12
CA GLY A 380 1.34 11.33 13.85
C GLY A 380 0.00 11.55 13.14
N GLU A 381 -0.31 12.82 12.79
CA GLU A 381 -1.51 13.19 12.01
C GLU A 381 -1.59 12.40 10.69
N MET A 382 -0.48 12.33 9.94
CA MET A 382 -0.43 11.61 8.65
C MET A 382 -0.70 10.11 8.81
N SER A 383 -0.20 9.51 9.89
CA SER A 383 -0.46 8.10 10.20
C SER A 383 -1.94 7.84 10.50
N GLU A 384 -2.63 8.79 11.14
CA GLU A 384 -4.07 8.69 11.40
C GLU A 384 -4.90 8.89 10.12
N LEU A 385 -4.55 9.89 9.31
CA LEU A 385 -5.22 10.17 8.05
C LEU A 385 -5.10 8.98 7.06
N GLU A 386 -3.94 8.35 7.00
CA GLU A 386 -3.73 7.12 6.21
C GLU A 386 -4.66 5.99 6.70
N ARG A 387 -4.74 5.75 8.01
CA ARG A 387 -5.65 4.74 8.59
C ARG A 387 -7.12 5.03 8.24
N ASN A 388 -7.52 6.29 8.30
CA ASN A 388 -8.88 6.69 7.96
C ASN A 388 -9.18 6.52 6.46
N ALA A 389 -8.22 6.82 5.59
CA ALA A 389 -8.32 6.61 4.15
C ALA A 389 -8.50 5.12 3.81
N GLU A 390 -7.65 4.24 4.37
CA GLU A 390 -7.77 2.79 4.21
C GLU A 390 -9.10 2.25 4.73
N LYS A 391 -9.52 2.68 5.93
CA LYS A 391 -10.81 2.30 6.51
C LYS A 391 -11.96 2.67 5.59
N SER A 392 -11.97 3.90 5.09
CA SER A 392 -13.02 4.41 4.20
C SER A 392 -13.08 3.64 2.88
N SER A 393 -11.92 3.33 2.29
CA SER A 393 -11.85 2.50 1.08
C SER A 393 -12.46 1.11 1.32
N ARG A 394 -12.08 0.45 2.42
CA ARG A 394 -12.64 -0.87 2.78
C ARG A 394 -14.14 -0.82 3.05
N GLN A 395 -14.64 0.24 3.68
CA GLN A 395 -16.07 0.41 3.93
C GLN A 395 -16.88 0.45 2.63
N VAL A 396 -16.39 1.16 1.61
CA VAL A 396 -17.06 1.19 0.29
C VAL A 396 -17.06 -0.20 -0.33
N VAL A 397 -15.91 -0.88 -0.36
CA VAL A 397 -15.79 -2.24 -0.92
C VAL A 397 -16.75 -3.21 -0.19
N GLN A 398 -16.75 -3.24 1.14
CA GLN A 398 -17.61 -4.10 1.93
C GLN A 398 -19.09 -3.81 1.68
N GLN A 399 -19.49 -2.55 1.64
CA GLN A 399 -20.88 -2.16 1.39
C GLN A 399 -21.34 -2.55 -0.01
N MET A 400 -20.47 -2.41 -1.02
CA MET A 400 -20.76 -2.84 -2.39
C MET A 400 -20.90 -4.35 -2.50
N ILE A 401 -20.06 -5.12 -1.79
CA ILE A 401 -20.21 -6.58 -1.69
C ILE A 401 -21.55 -6.93 -1.01
N CYS A 402 -21.92 -6.24 0.06
CA CYS A 402 -23.23 -6.42 0.70
C CYS A 402 -24.37 -6.15 -0.28
N HIS A 403 -24.32 -5.09 -1.09
CA HIS A 403 -25.33 -4.84 -2.12
C HIS A 403 -25.41 -6.01 -3.12
N HIS A 404 -24.28 -6.57 -3.52
CA HIS A 404 -24.22 -7.70 -4.44
C HIS A 404 -24.79 -8.98 -3.81
N LEU A 405 -24.56 -9.20 -2.51
CA LEU A 405 -25.00 -10.39 -1.79
C LEU A 405 -26.51 -10.42 -1.49
N LYS A 406 -27.23 -9.30 -1.57
CA LYS A 406 -28.69 -9.28 -1.36
C LYS A 406 -29.44 -10.29 -2.22
N LYS A 407 -29.02 -10.53 -3.44
CA LYS A 407 -29.63 -11.49 -4.36
C LYS A 407 -29.42 -12.95 -3.96
N TYR A 408 -28.50 -13.21 -3.03
CA TYR A 408 -28.16 -14.55 -2.54
C TYR A 408 -28.72 -14.84 -1.14
N ILE A 409 -29.59 -13.99 -0.61
CA ILE A 409 -30.30 -14.28 0.66
C ILE A 409 -31.07 -15.58 0.49
N GLY A 410 -30.92 -16.49 1.44
CA GLY A 410 -31.50 -17.85 1.41
C GLY A 410 -30.63 -18.90 0.70
N HIS A 411 -29.54 -18.54 0.03
CA HIS A 411 -28.62 -19.48 -0.62
C HIS A 411 -27.54 -19.97 0.34
N GLU A 412 -27.07 -21.18 0.07
CA GLU A 412 -26.02 -21.85 0.83
C GLU A 412 -24.65 -21.67 0.15
N PHE A 413 -23.60 -21.52 0.97
CA PHE A 413 -22.23 -21.37 0.52
C PHE A 413 -21.25 -22.15 1.41
N SER A 414 -20.14 -22.54 0.85
CA SER A 414 -18.96 -22.92 1.62
C SER A 414 -18.33 -21.65 2.20
N SER A 415 -17.81 -21.75 3.39
CA SER A 415 -17.14 -20.64 4.07
C SER A 415 -16.08 -21.16 5.04
N THR A 416 -15.16 -20.28 5.40
CA THR A 416 -14.09 -20.59 6.35
C THR A 416 -14.18 -19.67 7.56
N VAL A 417 -14.11 -20.21 8.77
CA VAL A 417 -14.11 -19.42 10.00
C VAL A 417 -12.85 -18.57 10.09
N THR A 418 -13.00 -17.24 10.05
CA THR A 418 -11.91 -16.24 10.06
C THR A 418 -11.79 -15.47 11.36
N GLY A 419 -12.81 -15.56 12.24
CA GLY A 419 -12.80 -14.90 13.54
C GLY A 419 -13.70 -15.61 14.54
N ILE A 420 -13.32 -15.55 15.81
CA ILE A 420 -14.10 -16.13 16.91
C ILE A 420 -14.18 -15.12 18.04
N THR A 421 -15.39 -14.92 18.57
CA THR A 421 -15.68 -14.03 19.67
C THR A 421 -16.64 -14.73 20.66
N ASP A 422 -16.89 -14.12 21.80
CA ASP A 422 -17.87 -14.60 22.78
C ASP A 422 -19.32 -14.56 22.25
N PHE A 423 -19.63 -13.64 21.33
CA PHE A 423 -20.96 -13.51 20.73
C PHE A 423 -21.14 -14.31 19.43
N GLY A 424 -20.08 -14.91 18.85
CA GLY A 424 -20.23 -15.74 17.66
C GLY A 424 -18.99 -15.95 16.82
N LEU A 425 -19.20 -16.45 15.61
CA LEU A 425 -18.18 -16.75 14.61
C LEU A 425 -18.27 -15.79 13.45
N PHE A 426 -17.14 -15.33 12.96
CA PHE A 426 -17.04 -14.68 11.66
C PHE A 426 -16.59 -15.73 10.64
N ALA A 427 -17.37 -15.89 9.57
CA ALA A 427 -17.05 -16.82 8.48
C ALA A 427 -16.93 -16.05 7.17
N GLU A 428 -15.78 -16.19 6.48
CA GLU A 428 -15.57 -15.64 5.15
C GLU A 428 -16.29 -16.52 4.12
N ILE A 429 -17.17 -15.92 3.34
CA ILE A 429 -17.92 -16.60 2.29
C ILE A 429 -17.01 -16.81 1.10
N ASP A 430 -16.83 -18.06 0.67
CA ASP A 430 -16.01 -18.42 -0.48
C ASP A 430 -16.49 -17.67 -1.74
N ASN A 431 -15.55 -17.27 -2.58
CA ASN A 431 -15.76 -16.48 -3.81
C ASN A 431 -16.23 -15.03 -3.64
N PHE A 432 -16.56 -14.59 -2.42
CA PHE A 432 -16.93 -13.18 -2.17
C PHE A 432 -15.93 -12.45 -1.29
N TYR A 433 -15.02 -13.16 -0.64
CA TYR A 433 -13.94 -12.59 0.19
C TYR A 433 -14.42 -11.60 1.24
N VAL A 434 -15.59 -11.85 1.78
CA VAL A 434 -16.22 -11.04 2.84
C VAL A 434 -16.72 -11.94 3.96
N SER A 435 -16.56 -11.48 5.19
CA SER A 435 -17.00 -12.22 6.36
C SER A 435 -18.40 -11.79 6.80
N GLY A 436 -19.21 -12.78 7.18
CA GLY A 436 -20.48 -12.57 7.88
C GLY A 436 -20.43 -13.14 9.29
N LEU A 437 -21.37 -12.70 10.14
CA LEU A 437 -21.51 -13.14 11.52
C LEU A 437 -22.50 -14.31 11.62
N ILE A 438 -22.07 -15.39 12.25
CA ILE A 438 -22.91 -16.45 12.80
C ILE A 438 -23.02 -16.21 14.30
N HIS A 439 -24.18 -15.76 14.77
CA HIS A 439 -24.34 -15.50 16.19
C HIS A 439 -24.28 -16.80 17.01
N VAL A 440 -23.74 -16.74 18.22
CA VAL A 440 -23.56 -17.93 19.08
C VAL A 440 -24.88 -18.65 19.36
N ALA A 441 -26.01 -17.92 19.41
CA ALA A 441 -27.35 -18.48 19.60
C ALA A 441 -27.86 -19.28 18.38
N ASP A 442 -27.34 -19.02 17.18
CA ASP A 442 -27.71 -19.70 15.93
C ASP A 442 -26.87 -20.98 15.68
N LEU A 443 -25.89 -21.24 16.55
CA LEU A 443 -25.10 -22.45 16.47
C LEU A 443 -25.90 -23.67 16.94
N PRO A 444 -25.94 -24.78 16.18
CA PRO A 444 -26.86 -25.87 16.46
C PRO A 444 -26.43 -26.72 17.67
N GLY A 445 -27.44 -27.15 18.41
CA GLY A 445 -27.38 -28.31 19.29
C GLY A 445 -26.81 -28.11 20.68
N ASP A 446 -26.28 -26.92 21.03
CA ASP A 446 -25.66 -26.70 22.34
C ASP A 446 -25.63 -25.22 22.75
N ARG A 447 -25.24 -24.97 23.99
CA ARG A 447 -24.77 -23.63 24.45
C ARG A 447 -23.25 -23.62 24.34
N TYR A 448 -22.73 -22.62 23.63
CA TYR A 448 -21.30 -22.47 23.39
C TYR A 448 -20.69 -21.41 24.29
N PHE A 449 -19.50 -21.66 24.77
CA PHE A 449 -18.69 -20.69 25.51
C PHE A 449 -17.37 -20.43 24.77
N TYR A 450 -16.89 -19.22 24.88
CA TYR A 450 -15.65 -18.78 24.27
C TYR A 450 -14.45 -19.12 25.16
N ASP A 451 -13.56 -19.93 24.67
CA ASP A 451 -12.25 -20.20 25.27
C ASP A 451 -11.25 -19.21 24.65
N LYS A 452 -10.90 -18.21 25.47
CA LYS A 452 -10.03 -17.10 25.02
C LYS A 452 -8.59 -17.57 24.76
N ASP A 453 -8.10 -18.54 25.55
CA ASP A 453 -6.73 -19.03 25.44
C ASP A 453 -6.53 -19.91 24.21
N ALA A 454 -7.51 -20.75 23.93
CA ALA A 454 -7.52 -21.61 22.74
C ALA A 454 -8.12 -20.94 21.50
N ASN A 455 -8.70 -19.73 21.63
CA ASN A 455 -9.41 -19.00 20.58
C ASN A 455 -10.41 -19.86 19.82
N LEU A 456 -11.37 -20.45 20.57
CA LEU A 456 -12.39 -21.34 20.03
C LEU A 456 -13.72 -21.20 20.78
N LEU A 457 -14.82 -21.61 20.12
CA LEU A 457 -16.11 -21.84 20.78
C LEU A 457 -16.29 -23.33 21.07
N LYS A 458 -16.62 -23.67 22.32
CA LYS A 458 -16.83 -25.05 22.77
C LYS A 458 -18.22 -25.24 23.34
N GLY A 459 -18.90 -26.24 22.85
CA GLY A 459 -20.23 -26.65 23.33
C GLY A 459 -20.17 -27.25 24.73
N LYS A 460 -21.06 -26.81 25.60
CA LYS A 460 -21.09 -27.17 27.02
C LYS A 460 -21.45 -28.65 27.23
N ARG A 461 -22.38 -29.18 26.45
CA ARG A 461 -22.93 -30.52 26.56
C ARG A 461 -22.29 -31.50 25.57
N THR A 462 -22.17 -31.08 24.31
CA THR A 462 -21.71 -31.95 23.22
C THR A 462 -20.18 -31.98 23.09
N GLY A 463 -19.49 -31.00 23.66
CA GLY A 463 -18.07 -30.82 23.44
C GLY A 463 -17.69 -30.40 22.00
N ARG A 464 -18.68 -30.14 21.13
CA ARG A 464 -18.44 -29.66 19.75
C ARG A 464 -17.63 -28.36 19.77
N VAL A 465 -16.63 -28.29 18.91
CA VAL A 465 -15.70 -27.16 18.87
C VAL A 465 -15.72 -26.49 17.51
N TYR A 466 -15.78 -25.16 17.52
CA TYR A 466 -15.53 -24.33 16.34
C TYR A 466 -14.18 -23.64 16.48
N ARG A 467 -13.36 -23.69 15.43
CA ARG A 467 -11.97 -23.20 15.43
C ARG A 467 -11.71 -22.31 14.23
N LEU A 468 -10.76 -21.39 14.38
CA LEU A 468 -10.24 -20.60 13.25
C LEU A 468 -9.73 -21.54 12.14
N GLY A 469 -10.08 -21.18 10.89
CA GLY A 469 -9.74 -21.96 9.70
C GLY A 469 -10.56 -23.22 9.50
N GLN A 470 -11.66 -23.41 10.24
CA GLN A 470 -12.59 -24.52 10.02
C GLN A 470 -13.51 -24.19 8.85
N ASP A 471 -13.65 -25.13 7.92
CA ASP A 471 -14.65 -25.05 6.86
C ASP A 471 -16.04 -25.30 7.46
N ILE A 472 -16.99 -24.46 7.06
CA ILE A 472 -18.39 -24.53 7.50
C ILE A 472 -19.32 -24.20 6.34
N LYS A 473 -20.38 -24.98 6.17
CA LYS A 473 -21.46 -24.60 5.26
C LYS A 473 -22.38 -23.62 5.96
N ILE A 474 -22.71 -22.56 5.27
CA ILE A 474 -23.57 -21.49 5.80
C ILE A 474 -24.66 -21.12 4.80
N LYS A 475 -25.71 -20.53 5.33
CA LYS A 475 -26.79 -19.90 4.58
C LYS A 475 -26.82 -18.40 4.91
N ILE A 476 -26.94 -17.57 3.89
CA ILE A 476 -27.10 -16.12 4.08
C ILE A 476 -28.54 -15.85 4.53
N MET A 477 -28.70 -15.35 5.76
CA MET A 477 -30.03 -15.05 6.33
C MET A 477 -30.45 -13.62 6.08
N ASN A 478 -29.54 -12.67 6.26
CA ASN A 478 -29.82 -11.26 6.07
C ASN A 478 -28.56 -10.50 5.63
N VAL A 479 -28.77 -9.43 4.87
CA VAL A 479 -27.70 -8.52 4.43
C VAL A 479 -28.19 -7.07 4.57
N LEU A 480 -27.48 -6.30 5.38
CA LEU A 480 -27.73 -4.87 5.63
C LEU A 480 -26.58 -4.03 5.06
N PRO A 481 -26.64 -3.59 3.79
CA PRO A 481 -25.52 -2.89 3.14
C PRO A 481 -25.10 -1.59 3.84
N SER A 482 -26.05 -0.77 4.27
CA SER A 482 -25.75 0.49 4.98
C SER A 482 -25.00 0.30 6.29
N GLU A 483 -25.15 -0.87 6.94
CA GLU A 483 -24.43 -1.25 8.14
C GLU A 483 -23.23 -2.14 7.87
N ARG A 484 -23.03 -2.56 6.59
CA ARG A 484 -21.97 -3.49 6.18
C ARG A 484 -22.03 -4.82 6.94
N LYS A 485 -23.25 -5.27 7.30
CA LYS A 485 -23.50 -6.48 8.07
C LYS A 485 -24.10 -7.59 7.22
N ILE A 486 -23.59 -8.79 7.43
CA ILE A 486 -24.06 -10.04 6.82
C ILE A 486 -24.33 -11.02 7.96
N THR A 487 -25.58 -11.48 8.07
CA THR A 487 -25.98 -12.49 9.05
C THR A 487 -26.01 -13.85 8.38
N LEU A 488 -25.29 -14.78 8.96
CA LEU A 488 -25.16 -16.16 8.50
C LEU A 488 -25.71 -17.13 9.52
N VAL A 489 -26.17 -18.28 9.07
CA VAL A 489 -26.47 -19.44 9.92
C VAL A 489 -25.77 -20.68 9.37
N PRO A 490 -25.35 -21.63 10.20
CA PRO A 490 -24.80 -22.89 9.73
C PRO A 490 -25.91 -23.76 9.14
N CYS A 491 -25.55 -24.55 8.09
CA CYS A 491 -26.43 -25.55 7.45
C CYS A 491 -26.21 -26.94 8.05
#